data_3b3f5b9d7884cd1ac25eb61136ab222b
#
_entry.id   3b3f5b9d7884cd1ac25eb61136ab222b
#
_cell.length_a   1.000
_cell.length_b   1.000
_cell.length_c   1.000
_cell.angle_alpha   90.00
_cell.angle_beta   90.00
_cell.angle_gamma   90.00
#
_symmetry.space_group_name_H-M   'P 1'
#
loop_
_entity.id
_entity.type
_entity.pdbx_description
1 polymer ?
#
loop_
_entity_poly.entity_id
_entity_poly.type
_entity_poly.pdbx_seq_one_letter_code
_entity_poly.pdbx_strand_id
1 'polypeptide(L)'
;MHTIKAYKTDLSQFNQFLLEYTGNDLVELSSVDRKTVQHFVGSLSEKGLSSKSTGRKLASVKSFFRYLLKHAHVESNPASTVKAPKQHASLPKFLQKEVLEQILSHSDKDDWQLRRDKTILELFYSTGIRLGELVAIDVGDIQIDQKTVKVFGKGGKERIVPFGGKAAEALGSYLKERNIYVHKNLDDNPLFISKQGLRIPRRTVQSRLKKLFDSLAAGSGFTPHLMRHTFATHLLDNGADIRSVKELLGHASLSSTQIYTHLEAEKMKKIFEQAHPHA
;
A
#
# COMPACT_ATOMS: atom_id res chain seq x y z
N MET A 1 11.77 6.85 -5.61
CA MET A 1 12.06 5.98 -6.76
C MET A 1 10.81 5.54 -7.55
N HIS A 2 9.73 5.05 -6.93
CA HIS A 2 8.51 4.60 -7.65
C HIS A 2 7.80 5.70 -8.46
N THR A 3 7.72 6.91 -7.94
CA THR A 3 7.09 8.05 -8.62
C THR A 3 7.77 8.38 -9.95
N ILE A 4 9.11 8.47 -9.96
CA ILE A 4 9.88 8.75 -11.19
C ILE A 4 9.64 7.68 -12.25
N LYS A 5 9.66 6.39 -11.85
CA LYS A 5 9.38 5.28 -12.76
C LYS A 5 7.97 5.36 -13.37
N ALA A 6 6.98 5.71 -12.56
CA ALA A 6 5.60 5.88 -13.02
C ALA A 6 5.48 7.04 -14.03
N TYR A 7 6.05 8.21 -13.72
CA TYR A 7 6.10 9.35 -14.64
C TYR A 7 6.81 8.99 -15.96
N LYS A 8 7.99 8.34 -15.88
CA LYS A 8 8.72 7.90 -17.07
C LYS A 8 7.84 7.01 -17.96
N THR A 9 7.17 6.01 -17.38
CA THR A 9 6.27 5.11 -18.13
C THR A 9 5.11 5.87 -18.77
N ASP A 10 4.46 6.77 -18.02
CA ASP A 10 3.31 7.53 -18.52
C ASP A 10 3.70 8.48 -19.65
N LEU A 11 4.84 9.17 -19.51
CA LEU A 11 5.36 10.08 -20.53
C LEU A 11 5.87 9.33 -21.76
N SER A 12 6.51 8.16 -21.59
CA SER A 12 6.89 7.32 -22.75
C SER A 12 5.68 6.89 -23.56
N GLN A 13 4.56 6.53 -22.91
CA GLN A 13 3.31 6.18 -23.60
C GLN A 13 2.66 7.38 -24.28
N PHE A 14 2.76 8.57 -23.68
CA PHE A 14 2.30 9.80 -24.33
C PHE A 14 3.14 10.13 -25.56
N ASN A 15 4.46 10.01 -25.48
CA ASN A 15 5.36 10.22 -26.60
C ASN A 15 5.06 9.24 -27.74
N GLN A 16 4.89 7.95 -27.44
CA GLN A 16 4.53 6.95 -28.44
C GLN A 16 3.20 7.29 -29.13
N PHE A 17 2.19 7.73 -28.36
CA PHE A 17 0.94 8.20 -28.93
C PHE A 17 1.13 9.39 -29.88
N LEU A 18 1.97 10.35 -29.50
CA LEU A 18 2.25 11.52 -30.36
C LEU A 18 2.89 11.12 -31.69
N LEU A 19 3.87 10.21 -31.68
CA LEU A 19 4.51 9.70 -32.90
C LEU A 19 3.50 8.99 -33.80
N GLU A 20 2.65 8.12 -33.24
CA GLU A 20 1.58 7.41 -33.95
C GLU A 20 0.51 8.39 -34.51
N TYR A 21 0.14 9.41 -33.72
CA TYR A 21 -0.92 10.37 -34.06
C TYR A 21 -0.50 11.36 -35.14
N THR A 22 0.75 11.79 -35.13
CA THR A 22 1.28 12.75 -36.13
C THR A 22 1.88 12.07 -37.34
N GLY A 23 2.22 10.78 -37.27
CA GLY A 23 2.96 10.06 -38.32
C GLY A 23 4.40 10.48 -38.50
N ASN A 24 4.94 11.24 -37.55
CA ASN A 24 6.31 11.79 -37.62
C ASN A 24 7.21 11.09 -36.59
N ASP A 25 8.49 10.91 -36.94
CA ASP A 25 9.50 10.34 -36.04
C ASP A 25 9.91 11.30 -34.91
N LEU A 26 9.63 12.60 -35.07
CA LEU A 26 9.87 13.65 -34.10
C LEU A 26 8.65 14.58 -34.00
N VAL A 27 8.25 14.86 -32.77
CA VAL A 27 7.13 15.78 -32.50
C VAL A 27 7.65 16.99 -31.73
N GLU A 28 7.44 18.19 -32.29
CA GLU A 28 7.65 19.43 -31.56
C GLU A 28 6.63 19.59 -30.48
N LEU A 29 7.06 19.71 -29.21
CA LEU A 29 6.15 19.83 -28.06
C LEU A 29 5.36 21.14 -28.07
N SER A 30 5.83 22.15 -28.75
CA SER A 30 5.16 23.43 -29.03
C SER A 30 3.90 23.26 -29.92
N SER A 31 3.91 22.26 -30.82
CA SER A 31 2.78 21.96 -31.72
C SER A 31 1.66 21.15 -31.05
N VAL A 32 1.88 20.63 -29.86
CA VAL A 32 0.88 19.83 -29.11
C VAL A 32 -0.20 20.75 -28.58
N ASP A 33 -1.42 20.60 -29.11
CA ASP A 33 -2.58 21.37 -28.70
C ASP A 33 -3.49 20.60 -27.71
N ARG A 34 -4.54 21.27 -27.24
CA ARG A 34 -5.54 20.68 -26.37
C ARG A 34 -6.24 19.47 -27.01
N LYS A 35 -6.51 19.50 -28.31
CA LYS A 35 -7.22 18.41 -29.01
C LYS A 35 -6.35 17.16 -29.05
N THR A 36 -5.07 17.30 -29.30
CA THR A 36 -4.09 16.20 -29.24
C THR A 36 -4.10 15.51 -27.90
N VAL A 37 -4.12 16.26 -26.77
CA VAL A 37 -4.20 15.68 -25.44
C VAL A 37 -5.57 15.04 -25.18
N GLN A 38 -6.66 15.58 -25.73
CA GLN A 38 -7.98 14.94 -25.64
C GLN A 38 -8.04 13.61 -26.40
N HIS A 39 -7.45 13.54 -27.59
CA HIS A 39 -7.33 12.30 -28.37
C HIS A 39 -6.48 11.26 -27.65
N PHE A 40 -5.39 11.67 -26.98
CA PHE A 40 -4.64 10.76 -26.10
C PHE A 40 -5.50 10.17 -25.01
N VAL A 41 -6.28 10.99 -24.32
CA VAL A 41 -7.23 10.51 -23.28
C VAL A 41 -8.28 9.56 -23.85
N GLY A 42 -8.80 9.84 -25.05
CA GLY A 42 -9.74 8.98 -25.80
C GLY A 42 -9.11 7.63 -26.13
N SER A 43 -7.91 7.63 -26.72
CA SER A 43 -7.19 6.39 -27.09
C SER A 43 -6.89 5.47 -25.88
N LEU A 44 -6.64 6.06 -24.70
CA LEU A 44 -6.49 5.28 -23.48
C LEU A 44 -7.78 4.58 -23.07
N SER A 45 -8.92 5.22 -23.26
CA SER A 45 -10.25 4.66 -22.98
C SER A 45 -10.61 3.56 -23.98
N GLU A 46 -10.32 3.75 -25.26
CA GLU A 46 -10.49 2.75 -26.32
C GLU A 46 -9.63 1.50 -26.08
N LYS A 47 -8.42 1.68 -25.56
CA LYS A 47 -7.53 0.59 -25.11
C LYS A 47 -8.01 -0.08 -23.80
N GLY A 48 -9.20 0.26 -23.28
CA GLY A 48 -9.81 -0.36 -22.10
C GLY A 48 -9.18 0.04 -20.75
N LEU A 49 -8.42 1.14 -20.68
CA LEU A 49 -7.86 1.59 -19.40
C LEU A 49 -8.96 2.16 -18.49
N SER A 50 -8.87 1.85 -17.21
CA SER A 50 -9.79 2.41 -16.21
C SER A 50 -9.68 3.94 -16.12
N SER A 51 -10.79 4.63 -15.82
CA SER A 51 -10.83 6.08 -15.59
C SER A 51 -9.77 6.57 -14.59
N LYS A 52 -9.46 5.76 -13.56
CA LYS A 52 -8.42 6.04 -12.58
C LYS A 52 -7.02 6.03 -13.22
N SER A 53 -6.72 5.04 -14.06
CA SER A 53 -5.44 4.93 -14.77
C SER A 53 -5.28 6.04 -15.80
N THR A 54 -6.33 6.35 -16.56
CA THR A 54 -6.37 7.45 -17.52
C THR A 54 -6.16 8.80 -16.81
N GLY A 55 -6.87 9.02 -15.70
CA GLY A 55 -6.69 10.24 -14.89
C GLY A 55 -5.26 10.43 -14.37
N ARG A 56 -4.59 9.35 -13.91
CA ARG A 56 -3.20 9.38 -13.48
C ARG A 56 -2.25 9.75 -14.62
N LYS A 57 -2.43 9.16 -15.80
CA LYS A 57 -1.62 9.45 -16.99
C LYS A 57 -1.79 10.90 -17.45
N LEU A 58 -3.03 11.39 -17.48
CA LEU A 58 -3.31 12.79 -17.77
C LEU A 58 -2.64 13.73 -16.74
N ALA A 59 -2.64 13.38 -15.46
CA ALA A 59 -1.94 14.16 -14.43
C ALA A 59 -0.43 14.21 -14.66
N SER A 60 0.18 13.11 -15.13
CA SER A 60 1.59 13.07 -15.53
C SER A 60 1.86 14.02 -16.69
N VAL A 61 1.05 14.00 -17.73
CA VAL A 61 1.14 14.92 -18.89
C VAL A 61 0.96 16.38 -18.46
N LYS A 62 -0.05 16.68 -17.63
CA LYS A 62 -0.26 18.04 -17.07
C LYS A 62 0.97 18.54 -16.30
N SER A 63 1.56 17.69 -15.49
CA SER A 63 2.75 18.01 -14.70
C SER A 63 3.98 18.25 -15.60
N PHE A 64 4.13 17.46 -16.65
CA PHE A 64 5.19 17.62 -17.64
C PHE A 64 5.10 18.96 -18.38
N PHE A 65 3.93 19.29 -18.95
CA PHE A 65 3.75 20.58 -19.62
C PHE A 65 3.82 21.78 -18.66
N ARG A 66 3.46 21.61 -17.39
CA ARG A 66 3.70 22.64 -16.36
C ARG A 66 5.19 22.89 -16.15
N TYR A 67 5.99 21.84 -16.14
CA TYR A 67 7.46 21.95 -16.09
C TYR A 67 8.01 22.67 -17.31
N LEU A 68 7.61 22.29 -18.52
CA LEU A 68 8.04 22.92 -19.77
C LEU A 68 7.66 24.41 -19.81
N LEU A 69 6.44 24.76 -19.40
CA LEU A 69 5.98 26.16 -19.32
C LEU A 69 6.82 26.97 -18.33
N LYS A 70 7.12 26.38 -17.15
CA LYS A 70 7.96 27.04 -16.15
C LYS A 70 9.37 27.34 -16.65
N HIS A 71 9.90 26.53 -17.55
CA HIS A 71 11.24 26.67 -18.13
C HIS A 71 11.23 27.30 -19.53
N ALA A 72 10.11 27.93 -19.94
CA ALA A 72 9.95 28.60 -21.22
C ALA A 72 10.20 27.73 -22.46
N HIS A 73 10.02 26.42 -22.36
CA HIS A 73 10.09 25.50 -23.48
C HIS A 73 8.79 25.45 -24.31
N VAL A 74 7.69 25.90 -23.74
CA VAL A 74 6.37 26.05 -24.40
C VAL A 74 5.69 27.31 -23.86
N GLU A 75 4.81 27.92 -24.66
CA GLU A 75 4.10 29.15 -24.28
C GLU A 75 2.87 28.88 -23.40
N SER A 76 2.30 27.67 -23.48
CA SER A 76 1.10 27.30 -22.72
C SER A 76 1.12 25.83 -22.35
N ASN A 77 0.26 25.44 -21.39
CA ASN A 77 0.06 24.04 -21.03
C ASN A 77 -1.23 23.51 -21.71
N PRO A 78 -1.12 22.74 -22.81
CA PRO A 78 -2.25 22.24 -23.57
C PRO A 78 -3.13 21.25 -22.79
N ALA A 79 -2.54 20.59 -21.78
CA ALA A 79 -3.24 19.63 -20.94
C ALA A 79 -4.05 20.29 -19.81
N SER A 80 -3.84 21.57 -19.49
CA SER A 80 -4.37 22.25 -18.29
C SER A 80 -5.87 22.08 -18.13
N THR A 81 -6.64 22.33 -19.19
CA THR A 81 -8.11 22.31 -19.20
C THR A 81 -8.74 20.97 -19.60
N VAL A 82 -7.91 19.97 -19.98
CA VAL A 82 -8.43 18.62 -20.34
C VAL A 82 -8.91 17.92 -19.07
N LYS A 83 -10.14 17.41 -19.12
CA LYS A 83 -10.75 16.68 -18.00
C LYS A 83 -10.49 15.18 -18.12
N ALA A 84 -10.17 14.54 -17.00
CA ALA A 84 -10.14 13.08 -16.92
C ALA A 84 -11.57 12.51 -17.02
N PRO A 85 -11.74 11.27 -17.53
CA PRO A 85 -13.02 10.58 -17.47
C PRO A 85 -13.55 10.53 -16.03
N LYS A 86 -14.87 10.70 -15.86
CA LYS A 86 -15.50 10.60 -14.55
C LYS A 86 -15.23 9.22 -13.95
N GLN A 87 -14.76 9.21 -12.71
CA GLN A 87 -14.64 7.98 -11.94
C GLN A 87 -15.99 7.71 -11.29
N HIS A 88 -16.57 6.54 -11.53
CA HIS A 88 -17.65 6.06 -10.68
C HIS A 88 -17.06 5.74 -9.32
N ALA A 89 -17.51 6.44 -8.29
CA ALA A 89 -17.15 6.13 -6.93
C ALA A 89 -17.71 4.75 -6.58
N SER A 90 -16.87 3.73 -6.56
CA SER A 90 -17.24 2.47 -5.91
C SER A 90 -17.20 2.73 -4.40
N LEU A 91 -18.23 2.27 -3.68
CA LEU A 91 -18.20 2.28 -2.22
C LEU A 91 -16.91 1.59 -1.74
N PRO A 92 -16.23 2.18 -0.76
CA PRO A 92 -15.05 1.54 -0.19
C PRO A 92 -15.45 0.15 0.33
N LYS A 93 -14.79 -0.87 -0.18
CA LYS A 93 -14.98 -2.23 0.33
C LYS A 93 -14.13 -2.38 1.59
N PHE A 94 -14.69 -2.92 2.64
CA PHE A 94 -13.97 -3.41 3.81
C PHE A 94 -14.39 -4.85 4.09
N LEU A 95 -13.58 -5.60 4.81
CA LEU A 95 -13.89 -6.98 5.17
C LEU A 95 -14.69 -6.99 6.47
N GLN A 96 -15.72 -7.79 6.49
CA GLN A 96 -16.42 -8.09 7.74
C GLN A 96 -15.51 -8.94 8.63
N LYS A 97 -15.69 -8.79 9.95
CA LYS A 97 -14.88 -9.48 10.96
C LYS A 97 -14.97 -11.00 10.80
N GLU A 98 -16.15 -11.51 10.54
CA GLU A 98 -16.45 -12.95 10.37
C GLU A 98 -15.66 -13.56 9.20
N VAL A 99 -15.55 -12.84 8.09
CA VAL A 99 -14.77 -13.30 6.94
C VAL A 99 -13.28 -13.40 7.27
N LEU A 100 -12.76 -12.44 8.01
CA LEU A 100 -11.37 -12.45 8.45
C LEU A 100 -11.09 -13.58 9.45
N GLU A 101 -11.97 -13.77 10.42
CA GLU A 101 -11.89 -14.86 11.39
C GLU A 101 -11.97 -16.24 10.72
N GLN A 102 -12.84 -16.41 9.72
CA GLN A 102 -12.90 -17.63 8.92
C GLN A 102 -11.58 -17.94 8.21
N ILE A 103 -10.93 -16.92 7.62
CA ILE A 103 -9.63 -17.10 6.96
C ILE A 103 -8.55 -17.48 7.97
N LEU A 104 -8.52 -16.82 9.12
CA LEU A 104 -7.51 -17.02 10.15
C LEU A 104 -7.67 -18.36 10.88
N SER A 105 -8.91 -18.85 11.08
CA SER A 105 -9.20 -20.11 11.73
C SER A 105 -8.99 -21.36 10.86
N HIS A 106 -8.79 -21.19 9.54
CA HIS A 106 -8.55 -22.33 8.65
C HIS A 106 -7.33 -23.15 9.08
N SER A 107 -7.42 -24.49 9.03
CA SER A 107 -6.33 -25.37 9.50
C SER A 107 -5.07 -25.24 8.63
N ASP A 108 -3.91 -25.20 9.28
CA ASP A 108 -2.59 -25.04 8.66
C ASP A 108 -1.54 -26.01 9.21
N LYS A 109 -2.02 -27.18 9.69
CA LYS A 109 -1.25 -28.08 10.54
C LYS A 109 0.16 -28.44 10.02
N ASP A 110 0.36 -28.51 8.71
CA ASP A 110 1.63 -28.97 8.12
C ASP A 110 2.30 -28.01 7.12
N ASP A 111 1.82 -26.75 7.02
CA ASP A 111 2.38 -25.77 6.09
C ASP A 111 2.87 -24.50 6.82
N TRP A 112 4.18 -24.43 7.09
CA TRP A 112 4.81 -23.26 7.70
C TRP A 112 4.62 -21.99 6.87
N GLN A 113 4.48 -22.10 5.54
CA GLN A 113 4.25 -20.95 4.68
C GLN A 113 2.83 -20.42 4.86
N LEU A 114 1.86 -21.30 5.07
CA LEU A 114 0.49 -20.90 5.37
C LEU A 114 0.41 -20.23 6.75
N ARG A 115 1.12 -20.79 7.77
CA ARG A 115 1.25 -20.14 9.09
C ARG A 115 1.90 -18.76 8.99
N ARG A 116 2.99 -18.62 8.23
CA ARG A 116 3.58 -17.32 7.93
C ARG A 116 2.57 -16.36 7.30
N ASP A 117 1.84 -16.80 6.28
CA ASP A 117 0.89 -15.97 5.54
C ASP A 117 -0.27 -15.50 6.43
N LYS A 118 -0.74 -16.34 7.34
CA LYS A 118 -1.72 -15.98 8.38
C LYS A 118 -1.14 -15.02 9.41
N THR A 119 0.08 -15.24 9.86
CA THR A 119 0.78 -14.31 10.76
C THR A 119 0.95 -12.93 10.10
N ILE A 120 1.28 -12.91 8.81
CA ILE A 120 1.32 -11.68 8.01
C ILE A 120 -0.07 -11.01 8.00
N LEU A 121 -1.12 -11.78 7.75
CA LEU A 121 -2.49 -11.26 7.69
C LEU A 121 -2.94 -10.71 9.04
N GLU A 122 -2.69 -11.44 10.13
CA GLU A 122 -3.04 -11.04 11.49
C GLU A 122 -2.30 -9.76 11.91
N LEU A 123 -0.98 -9.69 11.68
CA LEU A 123 -0.20 -8.49 11.98
C LEU A 123 -0.66 -7.31 11.12
N PHE A 124 -0.99 -7.56 9.86
CA PHE A 124 -1.46 -6.54 8.93
C PHE A 124 -2.81 -5.96 9.34
N TYR A 125 -3.73 -6.83 9.75
CA TYR A 125 -5.02 -6.44 10.29
C TYR A 125 -4.89 -5.71 11.62
N SER A 126 -4.07 -6.22 12.53
CA SER A 126 -3.87 -5.67 13.87
C SER A 126 -3.18 -4.30 13.87
N THR A 127 -2.39 -3.97 12.85
CA THR A 127 -1.58 -2.74 12.82
C THR A 127 -1.98 -1.73 11.75
N GLY A 128 -2.67 -2.16 10.71
CA GLY A 128 -3.00 -1.32 9.56
C GLY A 128 -1.79 -0.71 8.84
N ILE A 129 -0.57 -1.21 9.04
CA ILE A 129 0.66 -0.69 8.41
C ILE A 129 0.63 -0.88 6.89
N ARG A 130 1.52 -0.22 6.14
CA ARG A 130 1.61 -0.41 4.69
C ARG A 130 2.34 -1.72 4.38
N LEU A 131 1.99 -2.37 3.25
CA LEU A 131 2.70 -3.59 2.82
C LEU A 131 4.22 -3.38 2.72
N GLY A 132 4.65 -2.19 2.31
CA GLY A 132 6.06 -1.87 2.24
C GLY A 132 6.74 -1.78 3.60
N GLU A 133 6.04 -1.31 4.59
CA GLU A 133 6.47 -1.28 5.99
C GLU A 133 6.52 -2.70 6.55
N LEU A 134 5.48 -3.49 6.34
CA LEU A 134 5.38 -4.87 6.82
C LEU A 134 6.54 -5.77 6.35
N VAL A 135 6.88 -5.75 5.06
CA VAL A 135 7.98 -6.58 4.53
C VAL A 135 9.37 -6.07 4.92
N ALA A 136 9.47 -4.82 5.38
CA ALA A 136 10.73 -4.23 5.83
C ALA A 136 11.03 -4.51 7.31
N ILE A 137 10.09 -5.03 8.09
CA ILE A 137 10.25 -5.32 9.52
C ILE A 137 11.35 -6.38 9.71
N ASP A 138 12.23 -6.14 10.67
CA ASP A 138 13.18 -7.10 11.17
C ASP A 138 12.71 -7.72 12.49
N VAL A 139 13.28 -8.85 12.88
CA VAL A 139 12.92 -9.51 14.15
C VAL A 139 13.15 -8.58 15.34
N GLY A 140 14.22 -7.77 15.31
CA GLY A 140 14.53 -6.80 16.36
C GLY A 140 13.55 -5.62 16.47
N ASP A 141 12.71 -5.41 15.47
CA ASP A 141 11.67 -4.36 15.49
C ASP A 141 10.41 -4.79 16.25
N ILE A 142 10.26 -6.08 16.58
CA ILE A 142 9.11 -6.64 17.29
C ILE A 142 9.40 -6.77 18.78
N GLN A 143 8.52 -6.23 19.59
CA GLN A 143 8.49 -6.40 21.05
C GLN A 143 7.22 -7.16 21.42
N ILE A 144 7.31 -8.51 21.49
CA ILE A 144 6.13 -9.38 21.70
C ILE A 144 5.49 -9.11 23.06
N ASP A 145 6.29 -8.99 24.12
CA ASP A 145 5.79 -8.78 25.49
C ASP A 145 5.08 -7.43 25.64
N GLN A 146 5.57 -6.41 24.93
CA GLN A 146 4.95 -5.08 24.90
C GLN A 146 3.83 -4.97 23.85
N LYS A 147 3.70 -5.97 22.97
CA LYS A 147 2.78 -6.00 21.84
C LYS A 147 2.95 -4.77 20.93
N THR A 148 4.18 -4.43 20.58
CA THR A 148 4.49 -3.29 19.71
C THR A 148 5.45 -3.67 18.60
N VAL A 149 5.33 -2.95 17.47
CA VAL A 149 6.23 -3.06 16.34
C VAL A 149 6.73 -1.68 15.91
N LYS A 150 8.02 -1.56 15.71
CA LYS A 150 8.65 -0.39 15.14
C LYS A 150 8.59 -0.48 13.61
N VAL A 151 8.09 0.57 12.95
CA VAL A 151 7.98 0.62 11.49
C VAL A 151 8.55 1.92 10.93
N PHE A 152 9.13 1.82 9.72
CA PHE A 152 9.75 2.94 9.01
C PHE A 152 8.84 3.42 7.90
N GLY A 153 8.36 4.66 8.02
CA GLY A 153 7.49 5.31 7.06
C GLY A 153 8.24 6.00 5.91
N LYS A 154 7.50 6.78 5.12
CA LYS A 154 8.07 7.59 4.03
C LYS A 154 9.06 8.62 4.60
N GLY A 155 10.28 8.66 4.03
CA GLY A 155 11.34 9.58 4.46
C GLY A 155 12.12 9.11 5.68
N GLY A 156 12.08 7.82 6.02
CA GLY A 156 12.85 7.25 7.14
C GLY A 156 12.27 7.56 8.54
N LYS A 157 11.06 8.13 8.62
CA LYS A 157 10.42 8.40 9.91
C LYS A 157 9.98 7.11 10.58
N GLU A 158 10.44 6.92 11.81
CA GLU A 158 10.06 5.78 12.65
C GLU A 158 8.75 6.06 13.39
N ARG A 159 7.97 5.01 13.62
CA ARG A 159 6.85 5.02 14.58
C ARG A 159 6.67 3.65 15.21
N ILE A 160 6.19 3.64 16.44
CA ILE A 160 5.79 2.43 17.15
C ILE A 160 4.29 2.23 16.94
N VAL A 161 3.89 1.02 16.56
CA VAL A 161 2.50 0.66 16.33
C VAL A 161 2.14 -0.50 17.26
N PRO A 162 1.05 -0.41 18.04
CA PRO A 162 0.57 -1.52 18.86
C PRO A 162 -0.04 -2.63 17.98
N PHE A 163 -0.01 -3.87 18.48
CA PHE A 163 -0.75 -5.00 17.92
C PHE A 163 -1.38 -5.84 19.03
N GLY A 164 -2.40 -6.62 18.70
CA GLY A 164 -3.19 -7.36 19.67
C GLY A 164 -2.62 -8.72 20.07
N GLY A 165 -3.30 -9.37 21.01
CA GLY A 165 -2.93 -10.68 21.55
C GLY A 165 -2.88 -11.77 20.49
N LYS A 166 -3.85 -11.83 19.57
CA LYS A 166 -3.86 -12.80 18.46
C LYS A 166 -2.65 -12.67 17.55
N ALA A 167 -2.21 -11.44 17.26
CA ALA A 167 -1.00 -11.19 16.49
C ALA A 167 0.26 -11.61 17.27
N ALA A 168 0.31 -11.40 18.59
CA ALA A 168 1.41 -11.84 19.44
C ALA A 168 1.56 -13.36 19.43
N GLU A 169 0.47 -14.10 19.59
CA GLU A 169 0.44 -15.57 19.54
C GLU A 169 0.89 -16.11 18.18
N ALA A 170 0.34 -15.53 17.09
CA ALA A 170 0.71 -15.92 15.73
C ALA A 170 2.20 -15.67 15.45
N LEU A 171 2.74 -14.51 15.88
CA LEU A 171 4.17 -14.18 15.78
C LEU A 171 5.04 -15.14 16.59
N GLY A 172 4.66 -15.45 17.84
CA GLY A 172 5.40 -16.37 18.68
C GLY A 172 5.50 -17.77 18.08
N SER A 173 4.41 -18.29 17.52
CA SER A 173 4.37 -19.58 16.82
C SER A 173 5.20 -19.55 15.54
N TYR A 174 5.05 -18.52 14.72
CA TYR A 174 5.79 -18.37 13.46
C TYR A 174 7.31 -18.26 13.69
N LEU A 175 7.76 -17.47 14.67
CA LEU A 175 9.19 -17.25 14.94
C LEU A 175 9.92 -18.53 15.31
N LYS A 176 9.29 -19.46 16.02
CA LYS A 176 9.86 -20.77 16.35
C LYS A 176 10.20 -21.55 15.07
N GLU A 177 9.30 -21.58 14.10
CA GLU A 177 9.53 -22.29 12.84
C GLU A 177 10.42 -21.51 11.88
N ARG A 178 10.25 -20.18 11.81
CA ARG A 178 11.08 -19.33 10.97
C ARG A 178 12.58 -19.60 11.16
N ASN A 179 13.01 -19.79 12.39
CA ASN A 179 14.43 -20.01 12.72
C ASN A 179 15.00 -21.32 12.11
N ILE A 180 14.13 -22.27 11.73
CA ILE A 180 14.52 -23.49 11.02
C ILE A 180 14.84 -23.19 9.55
N TYR A 181 14.09 -22.25 8.94
CA TYR A 181 14.10 -22.00 7.50
C TYR A 181 14.85 -20.73 7.09
N VAL A 182 15.28 -19.89 8.05
CA VAL A 182 16.00 -18.67 7.73
C VAL A 182 17.40 -18.99 7.17
N HIS A 183 17.81 -18.24 6.14
CA HIS A 183 19.16 -18.39 5.60
C HIS A 183 20.20 -17.89 6.59
N LYS A 184 21.21 -18.71 6.90
CA LYS A 184 22.17 -18.46 8.01
C LYS A 184 23.13 -17.27 7.77
N ASN A 185 23.32 -16.88 6.52
CA ASN A 185 24.29 -15.82 6.13
C ASN A 185 23.58 -14.55 5.67
N LEU A 186 22.52 -14.12 6.37
CA LEU A 186 21.85 -12.85 6.09
C LEU A 186 22.52 -11.72 6.87
N ASP A 187 22.83 -10.62 6.19
CA ASP A 187 23.27 -9.36 6.80
C ASP A 187 22.15 -8.70 7.60
N ASP A 188 20.88 -8.94 7.20
CA ASP A 188 19.67 -8.48 7.88
C ASP A 188 18.91 -9.68 8.50
N ASN A 189 18.06 -9.41 9.46
CA ASN A 189 17.25 -10.42 10.14
C ASN A 189 15.76 -10.20 9.90
N PRO A 190 15.26 -10.42 8.64
CA PRO A 190 13.90 -10.09 8.26
C PRO A 190 12.86 -10.88 9.07
N LEU A 191 11.82 -10.22 9.55
CA LEU A 191 10.74 -10.89 10.27
C LEU A 191 10.09 -11.95 9.38
N PHE A 192 9.67 -11.58 8.17
CA PHE A 192 9.02 -12.50 7.24
C PHE A 192 9.96 -12.94 6.12
N ILE A 193 10.11 -14.27 6.00
CA ILE A 193 11.00 -14.90 5.02
C ILE A 193 10.23 -15.59 3.89
N SER A 194 10.86 -15.67 2.73
CA SER A 194 10.41 -16.43 1.57
C SER A 194 10.70 -17.93 1.75
N LYS A 195 10.29 -18.76 0.79
CA LYS A 195 10.65 -20.20 0.74
C LYS A 195 12.16 -20.42 0.72
N GLN A 196 12.94 -19.47 0.21
CA GLN A 196 14.41 -19.52 0.16
C GLN A 196 15.07 -19.04 1.45
N GLY A 197 14.32 -18.70 2.50
CA GLY A 197 14.87 -18.19 3.76
C GLY A 197 15.33 -16.73 3.72
N LEU A 198 15.08 -16.00 2.63
CA LEU A 198 15.42 -14.60 2.43
C LEU A 198 14.21 -13.70 2.74
N ARG A 199 14.43 -12.39 2.89
CA ARG A 199 13.33 -11.41 3.06
C ARG A 199 12.24 -11.59 2.01
N ILE A 200 10.98 -11.71 2.45
CA ILE A 200 9.87 -11.97 1.54
C ILE A 200 9.58 -10.75 0.64
N PRO A 201 9.51 -10.90 -0.69
CA PRO A 201 9.15 -9.82 -1.58
C PRO A 201 7.69 -9.38 -1.42
N ARG A 202 7.39 -8.07 -1.56
CA ARG A 202 6.03 -7.52 -1.53
C ARG A 202 5.07 -8.26 -2.47
N ARG A 203 5.53 -8.58 -3.68
CA ARG A 203 4.74 -9.26 -4.70
C ARG A 203 4.35 -10.68 -4.25
N THR A 204 5.25 -11.36 -3.57
CA THR A 204 4.99 -12.69 -3.00
C THR A 204 3.90 -12.62 -1.93
N VAL A 205 3.98 -11.67 -0.99
CA VAL A 205 2.94 -11.46 0.03
C VAL A 205 1.58 -11.20 -0.64
N GLN A 206 1.51 -10.27 -1.60
CA GLN A 206 0.27 -9.97 -2.31
C GLN A 206 -0.33 -11.20 -3.00
N SER A 207 0.50 -11.96 -3.72
CA SER A 207 0.05 -13.15 -4.44
C SER A 207 -0.41 -14.25 -3.49
N ARG A 208 0.30 -14.47 -2.39
CA ARG A 208 -0.04 -15.49 -1.39
C ARG A 208 -1.33 -15.14 -0.66
N LEU A 209 -1.45 -13.93 -0.14
CA LEU A 209 -2.67 -13.50 0.52
C LEU A 209 -3.87 -13.46 -0.44
N LYS A 210 -3.67 -13.03 -1.68
CA LYS A 210 -4.74 -13.11 -2.67
C LYS A 210 -5.25 -14.54 -2.86
N LYS A 211 -4.35 -15.51 -3.03
CA LYS A 211 -4.72 -16.93 -3.15
C LYS A 211 -5.48 -17.42 -1.92
N LEU A 212 -5.03 -17.04 -0.72
CA LEU A 212 -5.70 -17.40 0.54
C LEU A 212 -7.13 -16.86 0.59
N PHE A 213 -7.34 -15.62 0.20
CA PHE A 213 -8.67 -15.02 0.13
C PHE A 213 -9.54 -15.65 -0.95
N ASP A 214 -9.00 -15.88 -2.14
CA ASP A 214 -9.74 -16.49 -3.26
C ASP A 214 -10.21 -17.92 -2.91
N SER A 215 -9.44 -18.66 -2.09
CA SER A 215 -9.79 -20.03 -1.68
C SER A 215 -10.82 -20.12 -0.54
N LEU A 216 -10.86 -19.13 0.37
CA LEU A 216 -11.68 -19.21 1.59
C LEU A 216 -12.83 -18.20 1.63
N ALA A 217 -12.74 -17.12 0.88
CA ALA A 217 -13.71 -16.02 0.88
C ALA A 217 -13.99 -15.56 -0.55
N ALA A 218 -14.64 -16.42 -1.34
CA ALA A 218 -14.95 -16.17 -2.75
C ALA A 218 -15.60 -14.80 -2.96
N GLY A 219 -14.96 -13.94 -3.79
CA GLY A 219 -15.48 -12.62 -4.16
C GLY A 219 -15.03 -11.45 -3.30
N SER A 220 -14.40 -11.65 -2.14
CA SER A 220 -13.95 -10.54 -1.28
C SER A 220 -12.69 -9.84 -1.81
N GLY A 221 -11.85 -10.53 -2.57
CA GLY A 221 -10.62 -10.02 -3.19
C GLY A 221 -9.64 -9.39 -2.20
N PHE A 222 -8.39 -9.81 -2.19
CA PHE A 222 -7.38 -9.22 -1.31
C PHE A 222 -6.65 -8.05 -1.99
N THR A 223 -6.56 -6.92 -1.29
CA THR A 223 -5.58 -5.86 -1.58
C THR A 223 -4.98 -5.32 -0.29
N PRO A 224 -3.71 -4.87 -0.28
CA PRO A 224 -3.13 -4.24 0.91
C PRO A 224 -3.89 -3.01 1.39
N HIS A 225 -4.51 -2.27 0.48
CA HIS A 225 -5.34 -1.12 0.82
C HIS A 225 -6.66 -1.53 1.49
N LEU A 226 -7.23 -2.68 1.07
CA LEU A 226 -8.42 -3.22 1.69
C LEU A 226 -8.18 -3.53 3.18
N MET A 227 -7.07 -4.22 3.51
CA MET A 227 -6.73 -4.55 4.90
C MET A 227 -6.58 -3.31 5.77
N ARG A 228 -5.84 -2.32 5.26
CA ARG A 228 -5.65 -1.06 5.98
C ARG A 228 -6.96 -0.27 6.13
N HIS A 229 -7.85 -0.33 5.14
CA HIS A 229 -9.17 0.27 5.24
C HIS A 229 -10.05 -0.47 6.24
N THR A 230 -10.03 -1.81 6.22
CA THR A 230 -10.73 -2.65 7.20
C THR A 230 -10.29 -2.34 8.64
N PHE A 231 -8.98 -2.27 8.89
CA PHE A 231 -8.45 -1.83 10.19
C PHE A 231 -9.01 -0.47 10.61
N ALA A 232 -8.95 0.53 9.73
CA ALA A 232 -9.46 1.87 10.03
C ALA A 232 -10.95 1.88 10.32
N THR A 233 -11.75 1.16 9.50
CA THR A 233 -13.21 1.09 9.64
C THR A 233 -13.59 0.41 10.95
N HIS A 234 -12.99 -0.73 11.27
CA HIS A 234 -13.32 -1.45 12.52
C HIS A 234 -12.95 -0.63 13.77
N LEU A 235 -11.84 0.12 13.76
CA LEU A 235 -11.54 1.02 14.88
C LEU A 235 -12.57 2.14 15.02
N LEU A 236 -12.99 2.76 13.90
CA LEU A 236 -13.98 3.83 13.91
C LEU A 236 -15.35 3.32 14.35
N ASP A 237 -15.78 2.16 13.86
CA ASP A 237 -17.06 1.52 14.22
C ASP A 237 -17.11 1.17 15.71
N ASN A 238 -15.96 0.86 16.32
CA ASN A 238 -15.82 0.59 17.75
C ASN A 238 -15.49 1.86 18.58
N GLY A 239 -15.69 3.05 18.02
CA GLY A 239 -15.66 4.31 18.76
C GLY A 239 -14.30 5.01 18.85
N ALA A 240 -13.26 4.55 18.14
CA ALA A 240 -12.01 5.30 18.05
C ALA A 240 -12.22 6.62 17.29
N ASP A 241 -11.60 7.70 17.76
CA ASP A 241 -11.67 8.97 17.04
C ASP A 241 -10.81 8.96 15.76
N ILE A 242 -11.25 9.69 14.75
CA ILE A 242 -10.62 9.72 13.42
C ILE A 242 -9.18 10.24 13.43
N ARG A 243 -8.82 11.10 14.40
CA ARG A 243 -7.47 11.65 14.54
C ARG A 243 -6.51 10.57 15.03
N SER A 244 -6.91 9.81 16.05
CA SER A 244 -6.16 8.68 16.57
C SER A 244 -5.96 7.59 15.52
N VAL A 245 -6.99 7.26 14.74
CA VAL A 245 -6.87 6.32 13.63
C VAL A 245 -5.90 6.81 12.56
N LYS A 246 -5.91 8.11 12.21
CA LYS A 246 -4.95 8.70 11.27
C LYS A 246 -3.51 8.65 11.81
N GLU A 247 -3.31 8.86 13.10
CA GLU A 247 -2.01 8.77 13.76
C GLU A 247 -1.47 7.34 13.73
N LEU A 248 -2.26 6.34 14.13
CA LEU A 248 -1.92 4.91 14.01
C LEU A 248 -1.52 4.53 12.58
N LEU A 249 -2.24 5.03 11.60
CA LEU A 249 -1.97 4.78 10.19
C LEU A 249 -0.74 5.53 9.65
N GLY A 250 -0.18 6.50 10.37
CA GLY A 250 0.96 7.30 9.91
C GLY A 250 0.64 8.15 8.68
N HIS A 251 -0.50 8.87 8.70
CA HIS A 251 -0.84 9.88 7.71
C HIS A 251 -0.06 11.15 7.99
N ALA A 252 0.98 11.43 7.20
CA ALA A 252 1.84 12.61 7.29
C ALA A 252 1.16 13.88 6.75
N SER A 253 0.12 14.38 7.42
CA SER A 253 -0.44 15.70 7.13
C SER A 253 -0.90 16.41 8.40
N LEU A 254 -0.01 16.63 9.32
CA LEU A 254 -0.03 17.75 10.27
C LEU A 254 1.40 17.92 10.73
N SER A 255 1.98 19.02 10.31
CA SER A 255 3.21 19.72 10.71
C SER A 255 4.11 19.03 11.74
N SER A 256 5.39 19.01 11.38
CA SER A 256 6.55 18.89 12.26
C SER A 256 6.96 17.48 12.72
N THR A 257 8.25 17.34 12.79
CA THR A 257 9.06 16.32 13.42
C THR A 257 8.62 16.09 14.88
N GLN A 258 7.51 15.35 15.08
CA GLN A 258 7.19 14.84 16.40
C GLN A 258 8.04 13.58 16.62
N ILE A 259 8.98 13.71 17.55
CA ILE A 259 9.63 12.57 18.21
C ILE A 259 8.48 11.84 18.91
N TYR A 260 8.17 10.61 18.49
CA TYR A 260 7.19 9.77 19.18
C TYR A 260 7.67 9.54 20.61
N THR A 261 7.03 10.18 21.56
CA THR A 261 7.33 10.00 22.99
C THR A 261 6.70 8.71 23.50
N HIS A 262 7.24 8.12 24.57
CA HIS A 262 6.65 6.95 25.23
C HIS A 262 5.19 7.19 25.65
N LEU A 263 4.84 8.41 26.04
CA LEU A 263 3.47 8.81 26.39
C LEU A 263 2.47 8.72 25.22
N GLU A 264 2.92 9.04 24.00
CA GLU A 264 2.07 8.91 22.80
C GLU A 264 1.85 7.43 22.43
N ALA A 265 2.88 6.58 22.59
CA ALA A 265 2.77 5.15 22.36
C ALA A 265 1.78 4.49 23.33
N GLU A 266 1.82 4.84 24.62
CA GLU A 266 0.86 4.34 25.62
C GLU A 266 -0.58 4.81 25.35
N LYS A 267 -0.76 6.07 24.94
CA LYS A 267 -2.08 6.58 24.54
C LYS A 267 -2.63 5.81 23.34
N MET A 268 -1.81 5.59 22.31
CA MET A 268 -2.20 4.84 21.12
C MET A 268 -2.54 3.39 21.47
N LYS A 269 -1.80 2.77 22.39
CA LYS A 269 -2.07 1.42 22.89
C LYS A 269 -3.42 1.33 23.58
N LYS A 270 -3.77 2.27 24.46
CA LYS A 270 -5.09 2.33 25.13
C LYS A 270 -6.23 2.46 24.12
N ILE A 271 -6.10 3.34 23.12
CA ILE A 271 -7.12 3.50 22.08
C ILE A 271 -7.27 2.22 21.27
N PHE A 272 -6.15 1.57 20.93
CA PHE A 272 -6.16 0.29 20.24
C PHE A 272 -6.83 -0.79 21.06
N GLU A 273 -6.49 -0.95 22.34
CA GLU A 273 -7.05 -1.93 23.26
C GLU A 273 -8.57 -1.76 23.46
N GLN A 274 -9.08 -0.53 23.41
CA GLN A 274 -10.51 -0.25 23.54
C GLN A 274 -11.31 -0.50 22.25
N ALA A 275 -10.70 -0.30 21.08
CA ALA A 275 -11.44 -0.25 19.83
C ALA A 275 -11.08 -1.36 18.82
N HIS A 276 -9.97 -2.08 18.99
CA HIS A 276 -9.60 -3.10 18.00
C HIS A 276 -10.19 -4.47 18.34
N PRO A 277 -10.86 -5.17 17.38
CA PRO A 277 -11.50 -6.48 17.65
C PRO A 277 -10.55 -7.61 18.09
N HIS A 278 -9.25 -7.49 17.80
CA HIS A 278 -8.20 -8.46 18.18
C HIS A 278 -7.18 -7.87 19.17
N ALA A 279 -7.57 -6.88 19.99
CA ALA A 279 -6.71 -6.27 21.01
C ALA A 279 -6.19 -7.25 22.06
#